data_ccb7918c631e88bf99aad3c62664c672
#
_entry.id   ccb7918c631e88bf99aad3c62664c672
#
_cell.length_a   1.000
_cell.length_b   1.000
_cell.length_c   1.000
_cell.angle_alpha   90.00
_cell.angle_beta   90.00
_cell.angle_gamma   90.00
#
_symmetry.space_group_name_H-M   'P 1'
#
loop_
_entity.id
_entity.type
_entity.pdbx_description
1 polymer ?
#
loop_
_entity_poly.entity_id
_entity_poly.type
_entity_poly.pdbx_seq_one_letter_code
_entity_poly.pdbx_strand_id
1 'polypeptide(L)'
;MITEQQTGATRRVELFEILEEIQAAKNKKERLAMIKHYARMSAFCDYLRCTFDDRIQFLLPQGAPPYTPSSEGAQPSTWAKQNTKLTYFITGGKGEDMSPVKRESLFIGILESVHPSDALVLTDMISKKCPHPAIKKALIEEAVPGLVM
;
A
#
# COMPACT_ATOMS: atom_id res chain seq x y z
N MET A 1 -4.88 -13.22 -16.57
CA MET A 1 -4.60 -13.55 -15.80
C MET A 1 -4.94 -14.80 -15.61
N ILE A 2 -5.00 -15.38 -15.32
CA ILE A 2 -5.41 -16.50 -15.36
C ILE A 2 -4.54 -17.51 -14.96
N THR A 3 -3.44 -17.30 -14.98
CA THR A 3 -2.46 -18.24 -14.74
C THR A 3 -2.45 -18.85 -13.42
N GLU A 4 -2.74 -18.10 -12.42
CA GLU A 4 -2.70 -18.58 -11.09
C GLU A 4 -3.68 -19.67 -10.89
N GLN A 5 -4.81 -19.54 -11.49
CA GLN A 5 -5.76 -20.54 -11.32
C GLN A 5 -5.32 -21.80 -11.96
N GLN A 6 -4.66 -21.68 -13.05
CA GLN A 6 -4.25 -22.84 -13.78
C GLN A 6 -3.19 -23.62 -13.07
N THR A 7 -2.38 -22.95 -12.28
CA THR A 7 -1.37 -23.65 -11.54
C THR A 7 -1.91 -24.31 -10.30
N GLY A 8 -3.12 -23.98 -9.94
CA GLY A 8 -3.72 -24.50 -8.74
C GLY A 8 -3.13 -23.90 -7.48
N ALA A 9 -2.05 -23.18 -7.59
CA ALA A 9 -1.45 -22.50 -6.46
C ALA A 9 -1.72 -21.03 -6.61
N THR A 10 -2.35 -20.43 -5.63
CA THR A 10 -2.66 -19.02 -5.69
C THR A 10 -1.38 -18.23 -5.50
N ARG A 11 -0.97 -17.53 -6.55
CA ARG A 11 0.17 -16.66 -6.46
C ARG A 11 -0.25 -15.40 -5.74
N ARG A 12 0.54 -15.01 -4.75
CA ARG A 12 0.27 -13.75 -4.07
C ARG A 12 0.58 -12.59 -4.96
N VAL A 13 -0.31 -11.60 -4.95
CA VAL A 13 -0.11 -10.37 -5.70
C VAL A 13 0.41 -9.33 -4.73
N GLU A 14 1.60 -8.81 -4.99
CA GLU A 14 2.18 -7.78 -4.15
C GLU A 14 1.56 -6.43 -4.48
N LEU A 15 1.64 -5.50 -3.54
CA LEU A 15 1.04 -4.19 -3.70
C LEU A 15 1.54 -3.49 -4.96
N PHE A 16 2.85 -3.49 -5.20
CA PHE A 16 3.40 -2.80 -6.37
C PHE A 16 2.87 -3.39 -7.67
N GLU A 17 2.62 -4.71 -7.69
CA GLU A 17 2.09 -5.37 -8.89
C GLU A 17 0.68 -4.90 -9.18
N ILE A 18 -0.14 -4.75 -8.15
CA ILE A 18 -1.50 -4.24 -8.31
C ILE A 18 -1.45 -2.84 -8.90
N LEU A 19 -0.59 -1.98 -8.37
CA LEU A 19 -0.50 -0.61 -8.84
C LEU A 19 -0.02 -0.54 -10.27
N GLU A 20 0.97 -1.36 -10.63
CA GLU A 20 1.47 -1.40 -12.01
C GLU A 20 0.41 -1.88 -12.97
N GLU A 21 -0.38 -2.86 -12.58
CA GLU A 21 -1.44 -3.37 -13.44
C GLU A 21 -2.50 -2.31 -13.68
N ILE A 22 -2.89 -1.59 -12.63
CA ILE A 22 -3.88 -0.52 -12.76
C ILE A 22 -3.34 0.59 -13.66
N GLN A 23 -2.07 0.96 -13.46
CA GLN A 23 -1.44 2.01 -14.27
C GLN A 23 -1.42 1.61 -15.75
N ALA A 24 -1.18 0.35 -16.04
CA ALA A 24 -1.04 -0.14 -17.42
C ALA A 24 -2.36 -0.41 -18.12
N ALA A 25 -3.49 -0.24 -17.44
CA ALA A 25 -4.80 -0.49 -18.05
C ALA A 25 -4.99 0.40 -19.28
N LYS A 26 -5.68 -0.13 -20.28
CA LYS A 26 -5.80 0.54 -21.57
C LYS A 26 -6.68 1.77 -21.54
N ASN A 27 -7.66 1.78 -20.66
CA ASN A 27 -8.60 2.90 -20.61
C ASN A 27 -9.19 3.01 -19.21
N LYS A 28 -9.98 4.08 -19.00
CA LYS A 28 -10.56 4.36 -17.69
C LYS A 28 -11.49 3.25 -17.24
N LYS A 29 -12.28 2.70 -18.15
CA LYS A 29 -13.24 1.64 -17.79
C LYS A 29 -12.53 0.43 -17.20
N GLU A 30 -11.45 0.00 -17.84
CA GLU A 30 -10.67 -1.13 -17.34
C GLU A 30 -10.03 -0.79 -16.02
N ARG A 31 -9.53 0.44 -15.89
CA ARG A 31 -8.86 0.87 -14.66
C ARG A 31 -9.83 0.86 -13.48
N LEU A 32 -11.04 1.36 -13.70
CA LEU A 32 -12.07 1.32 -12.66
C LEU A 32 -12.41 -0.11 -12.26
N ALA A 33 -12.52 -1.01 -13.23
CA ALA A 33 -12.83 -2.40 -12.95
C ALA A 33 -11.73 -3.07 -12.13
N MET A 34 -10.47 -2.75 -12.41
CA MET A 34 -9.35 -3.30 -11.66
C MET A 34 -9.35 -2.80 -10.22
N ILE A 35 -9.59 -1.50 -10.03
CA ILE A 35 -9.64 -0.95 -8.68
C ILE A 35 -10.75 -1.61 -7.88
N LYS A 36 -11.94 -1.79 -8.47
CA LYS A 36 -13.04 -2.47 -7.78
C LYS A 36 -12.67 -3.91 -7.43
N HIS A 37 -12.00 -4.59 -8.33
CA HIS A 37 -11.58 -5.97 -8.09
C HIS A 37 -10.63 -6.05 -6.90
N TYR A 38 -9.57 -5.24 -6.92
CA TYR A 38 -8.57 -5.30 -5.85
C TYR A 38 -9.04 -4.68 -4.55
N ALA A 39 -10.10 -3.86 -4.59
CA ALA A 39 -10.66 -3.29 -3.36
C ALA A 39 -11.28 -4.34 -2.45
N ARG A 40 -11.38 -5.59 -2.93
CA ARG A 40 -11.80 -6.70 -2.08
C ARG A 40 -10.70 -7.11 -1.11
N MET A 41 -9.48 -6.64 -1.33
CA MET A 41 -8.35 -6.89 -0.44
C MET A 41 -8.21 -5.72 0.53
N SER A 42 -8.34 -6.00 1.83
CA SER A 42 -8.26 -4.92 2.82
C SER A 42 -6.92 -4.22 2.79
N ALA A 43 -5.85 -4.93 2.48
CA ALA A 43 -4.53 -4.32 2.43
C ALA A 43 -4.42 -3.27 1.33
N PHE A 44 -5.07 -3.51 0.20
CA PHE A 44 -5.09 -2.52 -0.88
C PHE A 44 -5.94 -1.30 -0.49
N CYS A 45 -7.10 -1.54 0.13
CA CYS A 45 -7.94 -0.45 0.61
C CYS A 45 -7.22 0.41 1.65
N ASP A 46 -6.47 -0.22 2.54
CA ASP A 46 -5.71 0.51 3.55
C ASP A 46 -4.63 1.38 2.90
N TYR A 47 -3.97 0.86 1.88
CA TYR A 47 -3.00 1.65 1.13
C TYR A 47 -3.67 2.86 0.48
N LEU A 48 -4.82 2.66 -0.15
CA LEU A 48 -5.52 3.75 -0.82
C LEU A 48 -5.95 4.83 0.18
N ARG A 49 -6.49 4.41 1.32
CA ARG A 49 -6.89 5.36 2.35
C ARG A 49 -5.69 6.14 2.87
N CYS A 50 -4.62 5.46 3.17
CA CYS A 50 -3.45 6.12 3.73
C CYS A 50 -2.80 7.08 2.75
N THR A 51 -2.89 6.80 1.47
CA THR A 51 -2.28 7.64 0.45
C THR A 51 -3.18 8.81 0.06
N PHE A 52 -4.48 8.56 -0.11
CA PHE A 52 -5.37 9.51 -0.76
C PHE A 52 -6.41 10.17 0.15
N ASP A 53 -6.65 9.63 1.35
CA ASP A 53 -7.65 10.22 2.25
C ASP A 53 -6.99 11.32 3.06
N ASP A 54 -7.46 12.54 2.89
CA ASP A 54 -6.86 13.70 3.56
C ASP A 54 -7.07 13.68 5.07
N ARG A 55 -8.01 12.89 5.56
CA ARG A 55 -8.26 12.78 7.00
C ARG A 55 -7.20 11.95 7.71
N ILE A 56 -6.46 11.13 6.96
CA ILE A 56 -5.44 10.28 7.55
C ILE A 56 -4.11 11.01 7.51
N GLN A 57 -3.53 11.23 8.68
CA GLN A 57 -2.26 11.91 8.81
C GLN A 57 -1.26 10.98 9.47
N PHE A 58 -0.05 10.96 8.94
CA PHE A 58 0.99 10.10 9.48
C PHE A 58 1.77 10.77 10.59
N LEU A 59 2.15 9.96 11.58
CA LEU A 59 2.98 10.41 12.69
C LEU A 59 4.48 10.22 12.40
N LEU A 60 4.80 9.70 11.22
CA LEU A 60 6.17 9.45 10.81
C LEU A 60 6.74 10.66 10.07
N PRO A 61 8.06 10.89 10.14
CA PRO A 61 8.68 11.90 9.28
C PRO A 61 8.47 11.55 7.82
N GLN A 62 8.34 12.56 6.98
CA GLN A 62 8.19 12.34 5.55
C GLN A 62 9.51 11.85 4.97
N GLY A 63 9.41 11.10 3.89
CA GLY A 63 10.56 10.58 3.19
C GLY A 63 10.96 9.21 3.68
N ALA A 64 11.91 8.61 3.01
CA ALA A 64 12.35 7.27 3.33
C ALA A 64 13.31 7.29 4.51
N PRO A 65 13.03 6.53 5.58
CA PRO A 65 14.01 6.35 6.64
C PRO A 65 15.15 5.46 6.13
N PRO A 66 16.29 5.44 6.82
CA PRO A 66 17.34 4.50 6.44
C PRO A 66 16.89 3.07 6.75
N TYR A 67 16.90 2.21 5.75
CA TYR A 67 16.55 0.81 5.92
C TYR A 67 17.28 -0.03 4.88
N THR A 68 17.41 -1.34 5.16
CA THR A 68 18.05 -2.28 4.24
C THR A 68 16.95 -3.08 3.56
N PRO A 69 16.73 -2.91 2.25
CA PRO A 69 15.68 -3.66 1.56
C PRO A 69 15.93 -5.16 1.61
N SER A 70 14.86 -5.95 1.66
CA SER A 70 15.00 -7.38 1.52
C SER A 70 15.39 -7.72 0.09
N SER A 71 15.91 -8.94 -0.11
CA SER A 71 16.20 -9.42 -1.46
C SER A 71 14.91 -9.84 -2.13
N GLU A 72 14.78 -9.52 -3.40
CA GLU A 72 13.61 -9.90 -4.16
C GLU A 72 13.45 -11.40 -4.15
N GLY A 73 12.25 -11.87 -3.87
CA GLY A 73 11.97 -13.30 -3.80
C GLY A 73 12.31 -13.94 -2.46
N ALA A 74 12.94 -13.19 -1.55
CA ALA A 74 13.34 -13.70 -0.25
C ALA A 74 12.76 -12.89 0.89
N GLN A 75 11.79 -12.03 0.61
CA GLN A 75 11.20 -11.20 1.66
C GLN A 75 10.40 -12.05 2.65
N PRO A 76 10.57 -11.82 3.95
CA PRO A 76 9.91 -12.64 4.96
C PRO A 76 8.42 -12.37 5.15
N SER A 77 7.91 -11.26 4.64
CA SER A 77 6.51 -10.92 4.86
C SER A 77 5.90 -10.23 3.65
N THR A 78 4.68 -9.76 3.78
CA THR A 78 3.94 -9.10 2.70
C THR A 78 3.17 -7.93 3.28
N TRP A 79 2.79 -6.98 2.41
CA TRP A 79 1.91 -5.90 2.83
C TRP A 79 0.56 -6.45 3.30
N ALA A 80 0.08 -7.53 2.69
CA ALA A 80 -1.17 -8.14 3.10
C ALA A 80 -1.16 -8.56 4.57
N LYS A 81 0.03 -8.85 5.12
CA LYS A 81 0.15 -9.18 6.54
C LYS A 81 0.50 -7.96 7.38
N GLN A 82 1.30 -7.06 6.85
CA GLN A 82 1.83 -5.96 7.64
C GLN A 82 0.89 -4.75 7.72
N ASN A 83 -0.11 -4.66 6.85
CA ASN A 83 -0.98 -3.48 6.82
C ASN A 83 -1.75 -3.27 8.12
N THR A 84 -1.95 -4.32 8.89
CA THR A 84 -2.66 -4.20 10.16
C THR A 84 -1.91 -3.33 11.17
N LYS A 85 -0.63 -3.07 10.92
CA LYS A 85 0.18 -2.23 11.82
C LYS A 85 0.05 -0.74 11.52
N LEU A 86 -0.73 -0.37 10.51
CA LEU A 86 -0.90 1.04 10.16
C LEU A 86 -1.39 1.90 11.33
N THR A 87 -2.18 1.32 12.22
CA THR A 87 -2.69 2.04 13.38
C THR A 87 -1.57 2.62 14.27
N TYR A 88 -0.36 2.07 14.18
CA TYR A 88 0.76 2.58 14.97
C TYR A 88 1.39 3.82 14.37
N PHE A 89 1.05 4.15 13.13
CA PHE A 89 1.73 5.22 12.38
C PHE A 89 0.85 6.42 12.06
N ILE A 90 -0.43 6.37 12.41
CA ILE A 90 -1.38 7.43 12.02
C ILE A 90 -1.97 8.10 13.24
N THR A 91 -2.38 9.35 13.07
CA THR A 91 -3.02 10.14 14.11
C THR A 91 -4.33 9.47 14.53
N GLY A 92 -4.57 9.41 15.83
CA GLY A 92 -5.78 8.77 16.35
C GLY A 92 -5.68 7.28 16.50
N GLY A 93 -4.58 6.68 16.09
CA GLY A 93 -4.37 5.25 16.21
C GLY A 93 -3.61 4.88 17.48
N LYS A 94 -3.24 3.60 17.54
CA LYS A 94 -2.59 3.06 18.74
C LYS A 94 -1.18 3.59 18.97
N GLY A 95 -0.57 4.17 17.94
CA GLY A 95 0.80 4.67 18.06
C GLY A 95 0.92 6.07 18.60
N GLU A 96 -0.20 6.72 18.95
CA GLU A 96 -0.16 8.08 19.48
C GLU A 96 0.71 8.21 20.71
N ASP A 97 0.64 7.22 21.61
CA ASP A 97 1.39 7.24 22.85
C ASP A 97 2.77 6.60 22.74
N MET A 98 3.14 6.17 21.54
CA MET A 98 4.40 5.50 21.31
C MET A 98 5.50 6.53 21.06
N SER A 99 6.73 6.24 21.52
CA SER A 99 7.82 7.17 21.24
C SER A 99 8.10 7.24 19.75
N PRO A 100 8.52 8.41 19.22
CA PRO A 100 8.84 8.52 17.81
C PRO A 100 9.89 7.52 17.33
N VAL A 101 10.88 7.23 18.16
CA VAL A 101 11.92 6.27 17.81
C VAL A 101 11.35 4.88 17.63
N LYS A 102 10.50 4.46 18.56
CA LYS A 102 9.88 3.13 18.48
C LYS A 102 8.96 3.03 17.28
N ARG A 103 8.18 4.09 17.02
CA ARG A 103 7.27 4.12 15.89
C ARG A 103 8.04 3.99 14.59
N GLU A 104 9.12 4.74 14.46
CA GLU A 104 9.93 4.67 13.24
C GLU A 104 10.60 3.30 13.09
N SER A 105 11.07 2.72 14.19
CA SER A 105 11.67 1.38 14.15
C SER A 105 10.68 0.33 13.67
N LEU A 106 9.43 0.43 14.08
CA LEU A 106 8.40 -0.49 13.60
C LEU A 106 8.17 -0.34 12.10
N PHE A 107 8.15 0.89 11.62
CA PHE A 107 7.95 1.14 10.19
C PHE A 107 9.14 0.63 9.38
N ILE A 108 10.35 0.87 9.86
CA ILE A 108 11.56 0.33 9.22
C ILE A 108 11.49 -1.19 9.13
N GLY A 109 11.01 -1.84 10.20
CA GLY A 109 10.85 -3.28 10.20
C GLY A 109 9.92 -3.77 9.11
N ILE A 110 8.85 -3.02 8.83
CA ILE A 110 7.95 -3.36 7.74
C ILE A 110 8.67 -3.21 6.40
N LEU A 111 9.37 -2.09 6.21
CA LEU A 111 10.08 -1.85 4.94
C LEU A 111 11.11 -2.94 4.65
N GLU A 112 11.74 -3.46 5.69
CA GLU A 112 12.76 -4.50 5.53
C GLU A 112 12.18 -5.90 5.38
N SER A 113 10.88 -6.06 5.60
CA SER A 113 10.25 -7.38 5.57
C SER A 113 9.43 -7.64 4.32
N VAL A 114 9.07 -6.60 3.57
CA VAL A 114 8.22 -6.75 2.38
C VAL A 114 9.08 -6.74 1.12
N HIS A 115 8.46 -7.03 -0.02
CA HIS A 115 9.14 -6.96 -1.31
C HIS A 115 9.78 -5.57 -1.46
N PRO A 116 11.01 -5.47 -1.98
CA PRO A 116 11.69 -4.17 -2.09
C PRO A 116 10.90 -3.13 -2.89
N SER A 117 10.14 -3.54 -3.89
CA SER A 117 9.30 -2.60 -4.64
C SER A 117 8.12 -2.11 -3.80
N ASP A 118 7.57 -2.96 -2.94
CA ASP A 118 6.54 -2.53 -2.02
C ASP A 118 7.09 -1.55 -1.00
N ALA A 119 8.31 -1.76 -0.53
CA ALA A 119 8.92 -0.83 0.41
C ALA A 119 9.00 0.58 -0.17
N LEU A 120 9.35 0.70 -1.46
CA LEU A 120 9.38 2.01 -2.12
C LEU A 120 7.99 2.64 -2.18
N VAL A 121 6.97 1.84 -2.49
CA VAL A 121 5.60 2.33 -2.51
C VAL A 121 5.18 2.83 -1.13
N LEU A 122 5.58 2.13 -0.07
CA LEU A 122 5.20 2.52 1.29
C LEU A 122 5.91 3.79 1.74
N THR A 123 7.15 4.02 1.30
CA THR A 123 7.83 5.27 1.64
C THR A 123 7.15 6.46 0.96
N ASP A 124 6.60 6.27 -0.24
CA ASP A 124 5.81 7.33 -0.88
C ASP A 124 4.47 7.51 -0.16
N MET A 125 3.85 6.43 0.29
CA MET A 125 2.57 6.48 0.97
C MET A 125 2.60 7.40 2.19
N ILE A 126 3.65 7.34 2.99
CA ILE A 126 3.71 8.18 4.19
C ILE A 126 3.89 9.65 3.86
N SER A 127 4.28 9.96 2.62
CA SER A 127 4.31 11.33 2.12
C SER A 127 3.06 11.68 1.32
N LYS A 128 2.05 10.82 1.36
CA LYS A 128 0.78 10.99 0.65
C LYS A 128 0.98 11.07 -0.86
N LYS A 129 1.88 10.25 -1.38
CA LYS A 129 2.20 10.22 -2.81
C LYS A 129 2.02 8.82 -3.37
N CYS A 130 1.53 8.75 -4.60
CA CYS A 130 1.44 7.51 -5.34
C CYS A 130 2.37 7.62 -6.55
N PRO A 131 3.25 6.64 -6.78
CA PRO A 131 4.19 6.73 -7.90
C PRO A 131 3.55 6.52 -9.27
N HIS A 132 2.26 6.20 -9.32
CA HIS A 132 1.58 5.88 -10.58
C HIS A 132 0.60 7.00 -10.93
N PRO A 133 0.91 7.84 -11.94
CA PRO A 133 0.11 9.03 -12.22
C PRO A 133 -1.34 8.77 -12.62
N ALA A 134 -1.64 7.59 -13.16
CA ALA A 134 -3.01 7.28 -13.56
C ALA A 134 -3.90 6.97 -12.36
N ILE A 135 -3.31 6.71 -11.19
CA ILE A 135 -4.09 6.39 -9.99
C ILE A 135 -4.27 7.68 -9.22
N LYS A 136 -5.48 8.22 -9.27
CA LYS A 136 -5.81 9.52 -8.68
C LYS A 136 -6.99 9.37 -7.75
N LYS A 137 -7.09 10.30 -6.80
CA LYS A 137 -8.18 10.29 -5.82
C LYS A 137 -9.55 10.25 -6.47
N ALA A 138 -9.77 11.08 -7.50
CA ALA A 138 -11.07 11.12 -8.18
C ALA A 138 -11.43 9.77 -8.79
N LEU A 139 -10.44 9.06 -9.33
CA LEU A 139 -10.67 7.75 -9.92
C LEU A 139 -11.06 6.73 -8.84
N ILE A 140 -10.40 6.80 -7.70
CA ILE A 140 -10.70 5.91 -6.57
C ILE A 140 -12.10 6.18 -6.04
N GLU A 141 -12.47 7.45 -5.92
CA GLU A 141 -13.82 7.81 -5.47
C GLU A 141 -14.89 7.31 -6.41
N GLU A 142 -14.59 7.33 -7.70
CA GLU A 142 -15.53 6.81 -8.69
C GLU A 142 -15.64 5.29 -8.61
N ALA A 143 -14.52 4.60 -8.44
CA ALA A 143 -14.51 3.14 -8.38
C ALA A 143 -15.12 2.59 -7.09
N VAL A 144 -14.79 3.22 -5.97
CA VAL A 144 -15.22 2.75 -4.65
C VAL A 144 -15.69 3.97 -3.85
N PRO A 145 -16.94 4.41 -4.07
CA PRO A 145 -17.44 5.60 -3.38
C PRO A 145 -17.34 5.47 -1.86
N GLY A 146 -16.84 6.51 -1.21
CA GLY A 146 -16.73 6.55 0.24
C GLY A 146 -15.44 5.96 0.81
N LEU A 147 -14.60 5.35 -0.03
CA LEU A 147 -13.36 4.75 0.47
C LEU A 147 -12.39 5.81 0.95
N VAL A 148 -12.24 6.88 0.19
CA VAL A 148 -11.34 7.98 0.53
C VAL A 148 -12.11 9.28 0.56
N MET A 149 -11.64 10.22 1.38
CA MET A 149 -12.28 11.54 1.49
C MET A 149 -11.23 12.67 1.31
#